data_4b18282ac91ca3ce20af2a646da8cc00
#
_entry.id   4b18282ac91ca3ce20af2a646da8cc00
#
_cell.length_a   1.000
_cell.length_b   1.000
_cell.length_c   1.000
_cell.angle_alpha   90.00
_cell.angle_beta   90.00
_cell.angle_gamma   90.00
#
_symmetry.space_group_name_H-M   'P 1'
#
loop_
_entity.id
_entity.type
_entity.pdbx_description
1 polymer ?
#
loop_
_entity_poly.entity_id
_entity_poly.type
_entity_poly.pdbx_seq_one_letter_code
_entity_poly.pdbx_strand_id
1 'polypeptide(L)'
;VEIYNKAFEWTDTNRHWLIEVPIRVVAYIVVALIVRFLLQRMIDRATTGRAKKARSGDVQGQDKKPPLLRYLRDRASATPNGVRAAERRQQRAHTIGSVLKSTVSIVLLVWAVLAILSVLGVNIAPFIASAGVVGLAIGFGAQNLVRDFVSGVFMLLEDQYGVGDNVDLGDVSGEVQSVGLRITTVRDIDGTLWYVRNGEISRVGNMSQDYAVARVEVPVALTADVDRAEQLAVDAAHEVIADPSMAGKILGEPEMLGVQELSPDLLKLRMTLKTRPNAQWSVQRKLRREILRAYDENGIDLPYPQGRIHAVVGGRAPE
;
A
#
# COMPACT_ATOMS: atom_id res chain seq x y z
N VAL A 1 43.35 44.79 -52.54
CA VAL A 1 42.26 43.80 -52.45
C VAL A 1 42.49 42.88 -51.27
N GLU A 2 43.71 42.40 -51.00
CA GLU A 2 44.02 41.47 -49.88
C GLU A 2 43.87 42.12 -48.47
N ILE A 3 44.19 43.38 -48.33
CA ILE A 3 44.05 44.13 -47.06
C ILE A 3 42.56 44.40 -46.74
N TYR A 4 41.72 44.60 -47.76
CA TYR A 4 40.29 44.79 -47.60
C TYR A 4 39.60 43.49 -47.17
N ASN A 5 39.99 42.33 -47.74
CA ASN A 5 39.47 41.04 -47.31
C ASN A 5 39.85 40.67 -45.89
N LYS A 6 41.12 40.96 -45.47
CA LYS A 6 41.54 40.76 -44.08
C LYS A 6 40.81 41.68 -43.07
N ALA A 7 40.52 42.93 -43.43
CA ALA A 7 39.74 43.83 -42.59
C ALA A 7 38.28 43.40 -42.51
N PHE A 8 37.70 42.81 -43.55
CA PHE A 8 36.36 42.29 -43.58
C PHE A 8 36.23 41.00 -42.72
N GLU A 9 37.17 40.05 -42.84
CA GLU A 9 37.26 38.88 -41.99
C GLU A 9 37.45 39.26 -40.50
N TRP A 10 38.24 40.25 -40.20
CA TRP A 10 38.44 40.76 -38.83
C TRP A 10 37.16 41.36 -38.26
N THR A 11 36.36 42.00 -39.06
CA THR A 11 35.06 42.60 -38.65
C THR A 11 34.02 41.54 -38.35
N ASP A 12 33.94 40.47 -39.16
CA ASP A 12 33.00 39.38 -38.93
C ASP A 12 33.35 38.54 -37.70
N THR A 13 34.64 38.26 -37.48
CA THR A 13 35.11 37.56 -36.28
C THR A 13 34.83 38.40 -35.03
N ASN A 14 35.09 39.71 -35.06
CA ASN A 14 34.83 40.62 -33.97
C ASN A 14 33.31 40.75 -33.66
N ARG A 15 32.48 40.79 -34.72
CA ARG A 15 31.04 40.85 -34.58
C ARG A 15 30.48 39.58 -33.86
N HIS A 16 30.99 38.42 -34.26
CA HIS A 16 30.59 37.16 -33.61
C HIS A 16 30.93 37.17 -32.12
N TRP A 17 32.17 37.48 -31.74
CA TRP A 17 32.61 37.45 -30.34
C TRP A 17 32.08 38.60 -29.48
N LEU A 18 31.95 39.81 -30.04
CA LEU A 18 31.55 40.98 -29.28
C LEU A 18 30.04 41.19 -29.19
N ILE A 19 29.27 40.66 -30.13
CA ILE A 19 27.83 40.89 -30.19
C ILE A 19 27.05 39.58 -30.05
N GLU A 20 27.30 38.57 -30.87
CA GLU A 20 26.49 37.39 -30.91
C GLU A 20 26.66 36.48 -29.68
N VAL A 21 27.91 36.24 -29.24
CA VAL A 21 28.19 35.41 -28.07
C VAL A 21 27.62 36.03 -26.79
N PRO A 22 27.82 37.31 -26.45
CA PRO A 22 27.22 37.91 -25.28
C PRO A 22 25.71 37.93 -25.31
N ILE A 23 25.08 38.16 -26.46
CA ILE A 23 23.63 38.17 -26.60
C ILE A 23 23.09 36.77 -26.31
N ARG A 24 23.69 35.70 -26.86
CA ARG A 24 23.29 34.32 -26.60
C ARG A 24 23.46 33.95 -25.12
N VAL A 25 24.56 34.30 -24.51
CA VAL A 25 24.82 34.07 -23.07
C VAL A 25 23.76 34.76 -22.21
N VAL A 26 23.48 36.03 -22.47
CA VAL A 26 22.43 36.78 -21.75
C VAL A 26 21.06 36.12 -21.98
N ALA A 27 20.76 35.71 -23.23
CA ALA A 27 19.52 35.04 -23.52
C ALA A 27 19.34 33.71 -22.72
N TYR A 28 20.38 32.86 -22.61
CA TYR A 28 20.32 31.64 -21.80
C TYR A 28 20.14 31.92 -20.32
N ILE A 29 20.82 32.96 -19.78
CA ILE A 29 20.65 33.39 -18.38
C ILE A 29 19.20 33.86 -18.14
N VAL A 30 18.66 34.70 -19.02
CA VAL A 30 17.30 35.21 -18.90
C VAL A 30 16.28 34.09 -18.97
N VAL A 31 16.43 33.16 -19.93
CA VAL A 31 15.56 31.97 -20.07
C VAL A 31 15.64 31.12 -18.80
N ALA A 32 16.84 30.85 -18.28
CA ALA A 32 17.00 30.06 -17.05
C ALA A 32 16.32 30.73 -15.85
N LEU A 33 16.43 32.06 -15.71
CA LEU A 33 15.77 32.81 -14.63
C LEU A 33 14.24 32.80 -14.77
N ILE A 34 13.72 33.00 -15.99
CA ILE A 34 12.29 32.95 -16.26
C ILE A 34 11.73 31.56 -15.94
N VAL A 35 12.36 30.49 -16.45
CA VAL A 35 11.94 29.10 -16.19
C VAL A 35 12.02 28.81 -14.70
N ARG A 36 13.10 29.20 -14.03
CA ARG A 36 13.24 29.05 -12.56
C ARG A 36 12.11 29.74 -11.83
N PHE A 37 11.82 30.99 -12.17
CA PHE A 37 10.75 31.78 -11.53
C PHE A 37 9.37 31.11 -11.74
N LEU A 38 9.07 30.67 -12.97
CA LEU A 38 7.81 30.00 -13.28
C LEU A 38 7.66 28.68 -12.52
N LEU A 39 8.71 27.85 -12.51
CA LEU A 39 8.68 26.56 -11.80
C LEU A 39 8.58 26.74 -10.28
N GLN A 40 9.33 27.69 -9.70
CA GLN A 40 9.23 27.99 -8.28
C GLN A 40 7.83 28.52 -7.92
N ARG A 41 7.24 29.37 -8.76
CA ARG A 41 5.87 29.87 -8.56
C ARG A 41 4.83 28.73 -8.68
N MET A 42 5.02 27.75 -9.59
CA MET A 42 4.17 26.57 -9.68
C MET A 42 4.29 25.70 -8.41
N ILE A 43 5.52 25.46 -7.95
CA ILE A 43 5.77 24.71 -6.71
C ILE A 43 5.09 25.40 -5.53
N ASP A 44 5.21 26.73 -5.40
CA ASP A 44 4.56 27.49 -4.35
C ASP A 44 3.04 27.39 -4.40
N ARG A 45 2.46 27.46 -5.59
CA ARG A 45 1.01 27.28 -5.76
C ARG A 45 0.54 25.87 -5.39
N ALA A 46 1.33 24.85 -5.73
CA ALA A 46 1.00 23.46 -5.43
C ALA A 46 1.14 23.15 -3.93
N THR A 47 2.16 23.70 -3.27
CA THR A 47 2.48 23.41 -1.85
C THR A 47 1.72 24.31 -0.88
N THR A 48 1.57 25.62 -1.19
CA THR A 48 0.90 26.58 -0.31
C THR A 48 -0.52 26.92 -0.74
N GLY A 49 -0.88 26.75 -2.00
CA GLY A 49 -2.21 27.08 -2.54
C GLY A 49 -3.35 26.24 -1.92
N ARG A 50 -3.08 25.02 -1.56
CA ARG A 50 -4.05 24.16 -0.84
C ARG A 50 -4.27 24.63 0.61
N ALA A 51 -3.26 25.14 1.27
CA ALA A 51 -3.36 25.68 2.63
C ALA A 51 -4.14 27.01 2.67
N LYS A 52 -3.94 27.87 1.67
CA LYS A 52 -4.65 29.15 1.56
C LYS A 52 -6.13 28.97 1.15
N LYS A 53 -6.43 27.99 0.28
CA LYS A 53 -7.81 27.68 -0.13
C LYS A 53 -8.62 27.02 1.00
N ALA A 54 -7.97 26.34 1.93
CA ALA A 54 -8.61 25.87 3.16
C ALA A 54 -8.92 27.01 4.13
N ARG A 55 -8.12 28.09 4.10
CA ARG A 55 -8.28 29.26 4.97
C ARG A 55 -9.18 30.35 4.33
N SER A 56 -9.15 30.54 3.02
CA SER A 56 -9.95 31.54 2.32
C SER A 56 -11.31 31.00 1.83
N GLY A 57 -11.50 29.69 1.79
CA GLY A 57 -12.81 29.07 1.55
C GLY A 57 -13.80 29.27 2.70
N ASP A 58 -13.32 29.78 3.83
CA ASP A 58 -14.18 30.07 5.00
C ASP A 58 -14.84 31.45 4.99
N VAL A 59 -14.43 32.35 4.11
CA VAL A 59 -14.93 33.74 4.13
C VAL A 59 -15.91 34.06 2.99
N GLN A 60 -15.88 33.33 1.88
CA GLN A 60 -16.66 33.71 0.68
C GLN A 60 -17.67 32.68 0.18
N GLY A 61 -17.81 31.54 0.85
CA GLY A 61 -18.79 30.49 0.51
C GLY A 61 -19.91 30.33 1.54
N GLN A 62 -20.32 31.42 2.17
CA GLN A 62 -21.11 31.41 3.43
C GLN A 62 -22.59 31.00 3.29
N ASP A 63 -23.17 30.84 2.09
CA ASP A 63 -24.64 30.81 1.98
C ASP A 63 -25.31 29.50 1.55
N LYS A 64 -24.61 28.36 1.41
CA LYS A 64 -25.28 27.14 0.89
C LYS A 64 -25.06 25.79 1.60
N LYS A 65 -24.56 25.79 2.84
CA LYS A 65 -24.40 24.51 3.58
C LYS A 65 -25.18 24.52 4.90
N PRO A 66 -25.85 23.39 5.28
CA PRO A 66 -26.66 23.31 6.49
C PRO A 66 -25.80 23.56 7.76
N PRO A 67 -26.34 24.24 8.76
CA PRO A 67 -25.61 24.67 9.97
C PRO A 67 -25.01 23.54 10.78
N LEU A 68 -25.59 22.34 10.74
CA LEU A 68 -25.10 21.13 11.43
C LEU A 68 -23.73 20.66 10.91
N LEU A 69 -23.48 20.72 9.61
CA LEU A 69 -22.19 20.33 9.02
C LEU A 69 -21.06 21.33 9.34
N ARG A 70 -21.42 22.60 9.57
CA ARG A 70 -20.48 23.62 10.07
C ARG A 70 -20.04 23.30 11.49
N TYR A 71 -20.98 23.06 12.38
CA TYR A 71 -20.71 22.80 13.79
C TYR A 71 -19.83 21.53 13.99
N LEU A 72 -20.08 20.47 13.24
CA LEU A 72 -19.27 19.24 13.30
C LEU A 72 -17.85 19.44 12.75
N ARG A 73 -17.71 20.26 11.70
CA ARG A 73 -16.40 20.58 11.10
C ARG A 73 -15.56 21.47 12.01
N ASP A 74 -16.18 22.50 12.60
CA ASP A 74 -15.50 23.43 13.53
C ASP A 74 -15.07 22.69 14.80
N ARG A 75 -15.87 21.76 15.28
CA ARG A 75 -15.53 20.92 16.43
C ARG A 75 -14.44 19.91 16.13
N ALA A 76 -14.39 19.32 14.93
CA ALA A 76 -13.33 18.42 14.48
C ALA A 76 -12.00 19.14 14.25
N SER A 77 -12.03 20.40 13.79
CA SER A 77 -10.83 21.23 13.62
C SER A 77 -10.32 21.86 14.93
N ALA A 78 -11.18 21.99 15.94
CA ALA A 78 -10.85 22.55 17.25
C ALA A 78 -10.24 21.51 18.23
N THR A 79 -10.20 20.23 17.87
CA THR A 79 -9.52 19.25 18.72
C THR A 79 -8.00 19.43 18.67
N PRO A 80 -7.27 19.31 19.80
CA PRO A 80 -5.82 19.45 19.86
C PRO A 80 -5.08 18.54 18.86
N ASN A 81 -5.68 17.40 18.53
CA ASN A 81 -5.17 16.46 17.52
C ASN A 81 -5.37 16.95 16.09
N GLY A 82 -6.45 17.66 15.78
CA GLY A 82 -6.71 18.25 14.46
C GLY A 82 -5.75 19.38 14.12
N VAL A 83 -5.46 20.26 15.09
CA VAL A 83 -4.49 21.36 14.95
C VAL A 83 -3.09 20.81 14.71
N ARG A 84 -2.64 19.84 15.50
CA ARG A 84 -1.33 19.19 15.34
C ARG A 84 -1.20 18.43 14.00
N ALA A 85 -2.28 17.86 13.49
CA ALA A 85 -2.28 17.20 12.20
C ALA A 85 -2.17 18.21 11.04
N ALA A 86 -2.84 19.37 11.16
CA ALA A 86 -2.77 20.45 10.17
C ALA A 86 -1.36 21.08 10.14
N GLU A 87 -0.76 21.35 11.29
CA GLU A 87 0.60 21.87 11.43
C GLU A 87 1.62 20.91 10.81
N ARG A 88 1.54 19.62 11.11
CA ARG A 88 2.42 18.60 10.51
C ARG A 88 2.29 18.53 9.00
N ARG A 89 1.09 18.67 8.44
CA ARG A 89 0.87 18.72 6.98
C ARG A 89 1.51 19.95 6.38
N GLN A 90 1.39 21.11 7.03
CA GLN A 90 1.98 22.36 6.56
C GLN A 90 3.51 22.32 6.59
N GLN A 91 4.11 21.81 7.67
CA GLN A 91 5.55 21.61 7.78
C GLN A 91 6.08 20.67 6.68
N ARG A 92 5.43 19.54 6.47
CA ARG A 92 5.79 18.59 5.39
C ARG A 92 5.70 19.23 4.01
N ALA A 93 4.63 19.96 3.73
CA ALA A 93 4.45 20.66 2.45
C ALA A 93 5.55 21.70 2.22
N HIS A 94 5.94 22.45 3.26
CA HIS A 94 7.02 23.43 3.18
C HIS A 94 8.38 22.76 2.93
N THR A 95 8.70 21.69 3.66
CA THR A 95 9.95 20.93 3.49
C THR A 95 10.06 20.34 2.08
N ILE A 96 9.00 19.67 1.60
CA ILE A 96 8.95 19.10 0.25
C ILE A 96 9.09 20.22 -0.80
N GLY A 97 8.40 21.33 -0.63
CA GLY A 97 8.49 22.49 -1.52
C GLY A 97 9.89 23.05 -1.58
N SER A 98 10.59 23.17 -0.44
CA SER A 98 11.97 23.66 -0.37
C SER A 98 12.94 22.72 -1.09
N VAL A 99 12.87 21.42 -0.85
CA VAL A 99 13.70 20.42 -1.54
C VAL A 99 13.48 20.48 -3.05
N LEU A 100 12.21 20.51 -3.49
CA LEU A 100 11.87 20.55 -4.90
C LEU A 100 12.43 21.82 -5.58
N LYS A 101 12.32 23.00 -4.94
CA LYS A 101 12.90 24.25 -5.44
C LYS A 101 14.42 24.20 -5.54
N SER A 102 15.10 23.60 -4.56
CA SER A 102 16.55 23.44 -4.58
C SER A 102 16.98 22.54 -5.72
N THR A 103 16.31 21.39 -5.90
CA THR A 103 16.59 20.46 -6.99
C THR A 103 16.39 21.11 -8.36
N VAL A 104 15.28 21.78 -8.58
CA VAL A 104 15.01 22.53 -9.83
C VAL A 104 16.07 23.59 -10.07
N SER A 105 16.47 24.33 -9.02
CA SER A 105 17.49 25.38 -9.15
C SER A 105 18.86 24.80 -9.54
N ILE A 106 19.26 23.66 -8.97
CA ILE A 106 20.52 22.98 -9.29
C ILE A 106 20.50 22.50 -10.74
N VAL A 107 19.41 21.82 -11.16
CA VAL A 107 19.29 21.31 -12.54
C VAL A 107 19.34 22.45 -13.56
N LEU A 108 18.61 23.54 -13.32
CA LEU A 108 18.64 24.71 -14.20
C LEU A 108 20.00 25.42 -14.21
N LEU A 109 20.70 25.46 -13.07
CA LEU A 109 22.05 26.01 -13.01
C LEU A 109 23.02 25.21 -13.87
N VAL A 110 23.02 23.88 -13.71
CA VAL A 110 23.87 22.96 -14.51
C VAL A 110 23.57 23.12 -16.00
N TRP A 111 22.27 23.14 -16.36
CA TRP A 111 21.84 23.33 -17.74
C TRP A 111 22.34 24.67 -18.31
N ALA A 112 22.19 25.79 -17.56
CA ALA A 112 22.62 27.12 -18.00
C ALA A 112 24.13 27.16 -18.16
N VAL A 113 24.91 26.59 -17.24
CA VAL A 113 26.39 26.56 -17.33
C VAL A 113 26.83 25.79 -18.58
N LEU A 114 26.27 24.62 -18.84
CA LEU A 114 26.59 23.82 -20.03
C LEU A 114 26.20 24.54 -21.33
N ALA A 115 25.04 25.21 -21.34
CA ALA A 115 24.62 25.99 -22.50
C ALA A 115 25.58 27.14 -22.78
N ILE A 116 26.04 27.85 -21.73
CA ILE A 116 27.02 28.96 -21.86
C ILE A 116 28.37 28.39 -22.35
N LEU A 117 28.88 27.31 -21.77
CA LEU A 117 30.12 26.67 -22.20
C LEU A 117 30.07 26.26 -23.67
N SER A 118 28.94 25.73 -24.13
CA SER A 118 28.72 25.38 -25.54
C SER A 118 28.81 26.61 -26.47
N VAL A 119 28.24 27.74 -26.06
CA VAL A 119 28.31 29.00 -26.83
C VAL A 119 29.75 29.56 -26.88
N LEU A 120 30.52 29.34 -25.82
CA LEU A 120 31.92 29.70 -25.76
C LEU A 120 32.85 28.76 -26.55
N GLY A 121 32.30 27.76 -27.24
CA GLY A 121 33.06 26.82 -28.04
C GLY A 121 33.69 25.66 -27.25
N VAL A 122 33.38 25.51 -25.97
CA VAL A 122 33.87 24.40 -25.15
C VAL A 122 33.11 23.12 -25.53
N ASN A 123 33.83 22.01 -25.75
CA ASN A 123 33.23 20.75 -25.99
C ASN A 123 32.51 20.22 -24.72
N ILE A 124 31.18 20.19 -24.75
CA ILE A 124 30.34 19.74 -23.63
C ILE A 124 30.10 18.22 -23.60
N ALA A 125 30.55 17.46 -24.60
CA ALA A 125 30.32 16.02 -24.67
C ALA A 125 30.84 15.25 -23.43
N PRO A 126 32.03 15.53 -22.87
CA PRO A 126 32.50 14.88 -21.65
C PRO A 126 31.61 15.16 -20.43
N PHE A 127 31.07 16.37 -20.32
CA PHE A 127 30.17 16.74 -19.21
C PHE A 127 28.81 16.04 -19.35
N ILE A 128 28.28 15.92 -20.57
CA ILE A 128 27.04 15.15 -20.84
C ILE A 128 27.25 13.67 -20.53
N ALA A 129 28.38 13.09 -20.92
CA ALA A 129 28.71 11.70 -20.61
C ALA A 129 28.79 11.48 -19.07
N SER A 130 29.49 12.36 -18.36
CA SER A 130 29.58 12.31 -16.90
C SER A 130 28.22 12.48 -16.22
N ALA A 131 27.38 13.41 -16.69
CA ALA A 131 26.02 13.59 -16.22
C ALA A 131 25.15 12.36 -16.47
N GLY A 132 25.37 11.66 -17.58
CA GLY A 132 24.72 10.37 -17.89
C GLY A 132 25.04 9.28 -16.85
N VAL A 133 26.31 9.17 -16.45
CA VAL A 133 26.73 8.21 -15.40
C VAL A 133 26.09 8.56 -14.06
N VAL A 134 26.08 9.84 -13.68
CA VAL A 134 25.42 10.30 -12.46
C VAL A 134 23.91 10.04 -12.53
N GLY A 135 23.28 10.31 -13.68
CA GLY A 135 21.86 10.02 -13.91
C GLY A 135 21.53 8.53 -13.76
N LEU A 136 22.39 7.65 -14.30
CA LEU A 136 22.26 6.20 -14.15
C LEU A 136 22.34 5.77 -12.67
N ALA A 137 23.31 6.30 -11.92
CA ALA A 137 23.44 6.02 -10.49
C ALA A 137 22.22 6.46 -9.68
N ILE A 138 21.67 7.66 -9.97
CA ILE A 138 20.43 8.16 -9.37
C ILE A 138 19.25 7.27 -9.75
N GLY A 139 19.17 6.81 -11.02
CA GLY A 139 18.14 5.92 -11.52
C GLY A 139 18.12 4.57 -10.77
N PHE A 140 19.28 3.95 -10.57
CA PHE A 140 19.40 2.74 -9.76
C PHE A 140 19.01 2.98 -8.29
N GLY A 141 19.42 4.12 -7.72
CA GLY A 141 19.02 4.50 -6.35
C GLY A 141 17.51 4.73 -6.20
N ALA A 142 16.82 5.16 -7.27
CA ALA A 142 15.38 5.40 -7.29
C ALA A 142 14.54 4.21 -7.78
N GLN A 143 15.14 3.09 -8.17
CA GLN A 143 14.46 1.95 -8.79
C GLN A 143 13.28 1.43 -7.95
N ASN A 144 13.47 1.30 -6.63
CA ASN A 144 12.41 0.83 -5.74
C ASN A 144 11.22 1.81 -5.70
N LEU A 145 11.49 3.12 -5.78
CA LEU A 145 10.42 4.12 -5.82
C LEU A 145 9.57 3.97 -7.09
N VAL A 146 10.21 3.79 -8.24
CA VAL A 146 9.51 3.56 -9.50
C VAL A 146 8.68 2.27 -9.44
N ARG A 147 9.25 1.18 -8.91
CA ARG A 147 8.54 -0.08 -8.69
C ARG A 147 7.30 0.11 -7.83
N ASP A 148 7.42 0.81 -6.68
CA ASP A 148 6.29 1.06 -5.78
C ASP A 148 5.14 1.77 -6.51
N PHE A 149 5.44 2.81 -7.29
CA PHE A 149 4.43 3.57 -8.03
C PHE A 149 3.78 2.75 -9.15
N VAL A 150 4.57 2.04 -9.94
CA VAL A 150 4.07 1.22 -11.05
C VAL A 150 3.17 0.13 -10.50
N SER A 151 3.61 -0.61 -9.48
CA SER A 151 2.80 -1.64 -8.82
C SER A 151 1.49 -1.06 -8.28
N GLY A 152 1.54 0.10 -7.61
CA GLY A 152 0.33 0.74 -7.07
C GLY A 152 -0.66 1.17 -8.15
N VAL A 153 -0.18 1.63 -9.30
CA VAL A 153 -1.05 1.96 -10.44
C VAL A 153 -1.74 0.71 -10.98
N PHE A 154 -1.01 -0.39 -11.18
CA PHE A 154 -1.60 -1.64 -11.68
C PHE A 154 -2.57 -2.26 -10.68
N MET A 155 -2.26 -2.28 -9.38
CA MET A 155 -3.18 -2.77 -8.34
C MET A 155 -4.53 -2.03 -8.37
N LEU A 156 -4.51 -0.71 -8.59
CA LEU A 156 -5.73 0.10 -8.71
C LEU A 156 -6.45 -0.11 -10.06
N LEU A 157 -5.73 -0.29 -11.15
CA LEU A 157 -6.32 -0.50 -12.48
C LEU A 157 -6.95 -1.88 -12.62
N GLU A 158 -6.35 -2.90 -12.01
CA GLU A 158 -6.81 -4.29 -12.05
C GLU A 158 -7.83 -4.60 -10.95
N ASP A 159 -8.12 -3.65 -10.06
CA ASP A 159 -9.07 -3.80 -8.93
C ASP A 159 -8.79 -5.07 -8.09
N GLN A 160 -7.50 -5.33 -7.81
CA GLN A 160 -7.08 -6.52 -7.07
C GLN A 160 -7.64 -6.54 -5.65
N TYR A 161 -7.75 -5.37 -5.03
CA TYR A 161 -8.39 -5.15 -3.72
C TYR A 161 -8.75 -3.69 -3.48
N GLY A 162 -9.74 -3.47 -2.63
CA GLY A 162 -10.24 -2.15 -2.25
C GLY A 162 -10.16 -1.88 -0.74
N VAL A 163 -10.55 -0.68 -0.34
CA VAL A 163 -10.68 -0.32 1.08
C VAL A 163 -11.82 -1.12 1.71
N GLY A 164 -11.54 -1.78 2.83
CA GLY A 164 -12.46 -2.66 3.53
C GLY A 164 -12.31 -4.14 3.20
N ASP A 165 -11.53 -4.51 2.17
CA ASP A 165 -11.21 -5.90 1.90
C ASP A 165 -10.25 -6.47 2.93
N ASN A 166 -10.43 -7.75 3.26
CA ASN A 166 -9.44 -8.52 3.98
C ASN A 166 -8.49 -9.20 3.00
N VAL A 167 -7.21 -8.90 3.12
CA VAL A 167 -6.18 -9.36 2.20
C VAL A 167 -5.03 -10.05 2.94
N ASP A 168 -4.39 -10.98 2.24
CA ASP A 168 -3.09 -11.55 2.58
C ASP A 168 -2.06 -11.03 1.57
N LEU A 169 -1.11 -10.23 2.05
CA LEU A 169 -0.02 -9.66 1.26
C LEU A 169 1.30 -10.44 1.41
N GLY A 170 1.26 -11.59 2.06
CA GLY A 170 2.41 -12.43 2.39
C GLY A 170 2.85 -12.23 3.84
N ASP A 171 3.56 -11.16 4.13
CA ASP A 171 4.06 -10.88 5.49
C ASP A 171 2.98 -10.27 6.41
N VAL A 172 1.93 -9.73 5.83
CA VAL A 172 0.85 -9.04 6.54
C VAL A 172 -0.51 -9.47 6.01
N SER A 173 -1.42 -9.82 6.92
CA SER A 173 -2.82 -10.11 6.61
C SER A 173 -3.73 -9.22 7.44
N GLY A 174 -4.81 -8.70 6.84
CA GLY A 174 -5.78 -7.87 7.53
C GLY A 174 -6.66 -7.04 6.61
N GLU A 175 -7.39 -6.09 7.20
CA GLU A 175 -8.31 -5.21 6.50
C GLU A 175 -7.57 -4.01 5.89
N VAL A 176 -7.80 -3.77 4.61
CA VAL A 176 -7.25 -2.63 3.87
C VAL A 176 -7.91 -1.33 4.34
N GLN A 177 -7.12 -0.44 4.91
CA GLN A 177 -7.59 0.88 5.38
C GLN A 177 -7.44 1.97 4.32
N SER A 178 -6.43 1.88 3.48
CA SER A 178 -6.25 2.78 2.34
C SER A 178 -5.31 2.19 1.30
N VAL A 179 -5.57 2.49 0.04
CA VAL A 179 -4.72 2.15 -1.09
C VAL A 179 -4.19 3.44 -1.70
N GLY A 180 -2.87 3.64 -1.61
CA GLY A 180 -2.19 4.77 -2.24
C GLY A 180 -1.36 4.31 -3.43
N LEU A 181 -0.83 5.25 -4.22
CA LEU A 181 0.04 4.91 -5.36
C LEU A 181 1.34 4.22 -4.95
N ARG A 182 1.87 4.52 -3.77
CA ARG A 182 3.14 3.97 -3.29
C ARG A 182 2.97 2.99 -2.15
N ILE A 183 2.00 3.20 -1.29
CA ILE A 183 1.83 2.50 -0.01
C ILE A 183 0.37 2.08 0.13
N THR A 184 0.17 0.83 0.47
CA THR A 184 -1.10 0.30 0.98
C THR A 184 -1.03 0.22 2.50
N THR A 185 -2.10 0.62 3.19
CA THR A 185 -2.19 0.46 4.65
C THR A 185 -3.19 -0.61 5.00
N VAL A 186 -2.75 -1.55 5.83
CA VAL A 186 -3.53 -2.71 6.28
C VAL A 186 -3.57 -2.74 7.80
N ARG A 187 -4.72 -3.02 8.39
CA ARG A 187 -4.88 -3.23 9.81
C ARG A 187 -5.06 -4.71 10.10
N ASP A 188 -4.17 -5.27 10.91
CA ASP A 188 -4.27 -6.66 11.31
C ASP A 188 -5.33 -6.86 12.42
N ILE A 189 -5.50 -8.13 12.83
CA ILE A 189 -6.46 -8.52 13.85
C ILE A 189 -6.11 -7.98 15.25
N ASP A 190 -4.82 -7.68 15.49
CA ASP A 190 -4.33 -7.12 16.74
C ASP A 190 -4.45 -5.59 16.78
N GLY A 191 -4.97 -4.98 15.69
CA GLY A 191 -5.16 -3.55 15.55
C GLY A 191 -3.93 -2.79 15.08
N THR A 192 -2.82 -3.46 14.76
CA THR A 192 -1.60 -2.84 14.24
C THR A 192 -1.85 -2.31 12.84
N LEU A 193 -1.44 -1.07 12.57
CA LEU A 193 -1.54 -0.46 11.26
C LEU A 193 -0.22 -0.61 10.51
N TRP A 194 -0.22 -1.45 9.50
CA TRP A 194 0.92 -1.74 8.64
C TRP A 194 0.95 -0.82 7.42
N TYR A 195 2.13 -0.32 7.09
CA TYR A 195 2.39 0.50 5.91
C TYR A 195 3.25 -0.30 4.95
N VAL A 196 2.61 -0.98 4.01
CA VAL A 196 3.26 -1.89 3.05
C VAL A 196 3.57 -1.12 1.77
N ARG A 197 4.82 -1.17 1.29
CA ARG A 197 5.20 -0.58 0.00
C ARG A 197 4.66 -1.44 -1.13
N ASN A 198 3.97 -0.84 -2.09
CA ASN A 198 3.31 -1.58 -3.17
C ASN A 198 4.31 -2.42 -3.99
N GLY A 199 5.54 -1.95 -4.18
CA GLY A 199 6.60 -2.68 -4.88
C GLY A 199 7.15 -3.90 -4.13
N GLU A 200 6.81 -4.09 -2.87
CA GLU A 200 7.19 -5.28 -2.06
C GLU A 200 6.09 -6.34 -2.05
N ILE A 201 4.88 -5.99 -2.48
CA ILE A 201 3.76 -6.92 -2.58
C ILE A 201 3.98 -7.78 -3.82
N SER A 202 4.41 -9.02 -3.60
CA SER A 202 4.67 -9.98 -4.67
C SER A 202 3.44 -10.79 -5.08
N ARG A 203 2.46 -10.89 -4.17
CA ARG A 203 1.20 -11.58 -4.37
C ARG A 203 0.12 -10.97 -3.48
N VAL A 204 -1.11 -11.06 -3.92
CA VAL A 204 -2.29 -10.64 -3.16
C VAL A 204 -3.25 -11.81 -3.05
N GLY A 205 -3.64 -12.17 -1.84
CA GLY A 205 -4.76 -13.06 -1.58
C GLY A 205 -5.93 -12.23 -1.08
N ASN A 206 -6.93 -11.96 -1.91
CA ASN A 206 -8.16 -11.28 -1.48
C ASN A 206 -9.14 -12.28 -0.88
N MET A 207 -9.42 -12.14 0.42
CA MET A 207 -10.34 -13.02 1.17
C MET A 207 -11.77 -12.47 1.23
N SER A 208 -12.03 -11.36 0.52
CA SER A 208 -13.33 -10.66 0.53
C SER A 208 -13.98 -10.55 -0.83
N GLN A 209 -13.34 -11.04 -1.89
CA GLN A 209 -13.86 -10.97 -3.25
C GLN A 209 -14.81 -12.14 -3.51
N ASP A 210 -16.01 -11.87 -4.02
CA ASP A 210 -17.08 -12.80 -4.39
C ASP A 210 -17.60 -13.66 -3.25
N TYR A 211 -16.80 -14.60 -2.75
CA TYR A 211 -17.14 -15.48 -1.64
C TYR A 211 -15.91 -15.81 -0.79
N ALA A 212 -16.16 -16.27 0.42
CA ALA A 212 -15.13 -16.82 1.28
C ALA A 212 -15.45 -18.27 1.64
N VAL A 213 -14.46 -19.00 2.14
CA VAL A 213 -14.64 -20.41 2.56
C VAL A 213 -14.34 -20.53 4.04
N ALA A 214 -15.33 -20.97 4.79
CA ALA A 214 -15.17 -21.43 6.16
C ALA A 214 -14.57 -22.86 6.12
N ARG A 215 -13.27 -22.98 6.41
CA ARG A 215 -12.56 -24.24 6.50
C ARG A 215 -12.42 -24.65 7.96
N VAL A 216 -12.98 -25.78 8.32
CA VAL A 216 -12.89 -26.33 9.65
C VAL A 216 -12.08 -27.62 9.61
N GLU A 217 -11.12 -27.72 10.48
CA GLU A 217 -10.33 -28.92 10.72
C GLU A 217 -10.61 -29.38 12.14
N VAL A 218 -11.06 -30.65 12.26
CA VAL A 218 -11.43 -31.26 13.54
C VAL A 218 -10.53 -32.47 13.78
N PRO A 219 -9.73 -32.45 14.86
CA PRO A 219 -8.93 -33.60 15.23
C PRO A 219 -9.80 -34.69 15.88
N VAL A 220 -9.61 -35.96 15.48
CA VAL A 220 -10.19 -37.13 16.10
C VAL A 220 -9.10 -38.13 16.49
N ALA A 221 -9.38 -39.01 17.46
CA ALA A 221 -8.45 -40.05 17.86
C ALA A 221 -8.25 -41.07 16.72
N LEU A 222 -7.08 -41.72 16.67
CA LEU A 222 -6.79 -42.78 15.70
C LEU A 222 -7.75 -43.99 15.82
N THR A 223 -8.33 -44.19 17.00
CA THR A 223 -9.26 -45.24 17.33
C THR A 223 -10.72 -44.89 17.01
N ALA A 224 -10.99 -43.63 16.63
CA ALA A 224 -12.35 -43.19 16.35
C ALA A 224 -12.87 -43.79 15.03
N ASP A 225 -14.16 -44.04 15.01
CA ASP A 225 -14.88 -44.39 13.77
C ASP A 225 -14.97 -43.15 12.87
N VAL A 226 -14.11 -43.13 11.82
CA VAL A 226 -13.97 -42.00 10.90
C VAL A 226 -15.27 -41.74 10.14
N ASP A 227 -15.92 -42.76 9.62
CA ASP A 227 -17.19 -42.64 8.86
C ASP A 227 -18.30 -42.03 9.73
N ARG A 228 -18.37 -42.47 10.98
CA ARG A 228 -19.31 -41.93 11.95
C ARG A 228 -18.99 -40.48 12.32
N ALA A 229 -17.71 -40.14 12.48
CA ALA A 229 -17.28 -38.79 12.80
C ALA A 229 -17.56 -37.81 11.64
N GLU A 230 -17.32 -38.24 10.40
CA GLU A 230 -17.65 -37.45 9.20
C GLU A 230 -19.16 -37.21 9.10
N GLN A 231 -19.99 -38.23 9.29
CA GLN A 231 -21.44 -38.07 9.25
C GLN A 231 -21.95 -37.07 10.30
N LEU A 232 -21.50 -37.23 11.55
CA LEU A 232 -21.85 -36.30 12.64
C LEU A 232 -21.40 -34.87 12.38
N ALA A 233 -20.25 -34.70 11.77
CA ALA A 233 -19.75 -33.35 11.41
C ALA A 233 -20.63 -32.71 10.32
N VAL A 234 -21.08 -33.49 9.33
CA VAL A 234 -22.01 -33.01 8.28
C VAL A 234 -23.39 -32.68 8.87
N ASP A 235 -23.92 -33.54 9.75
CA ASP A 235 -25.19 -33.28 10.41
C ASP A 235 -25.14 -32.00 11.27
N ALA A 236 -24.09 -31.82 12.05
CA ALA A 236 -23.86 -30.59 12.81
C ALA A 236 -23.73 -29.34 11.91
N ALA A 237 -23.14 -29.48 10.71
CA ALA A 237 -23.08 -28.39 9.75
C ALA A 237 -24.47 -28.02 9.19
N HIS A 238 -25.32 -28.96 8.95
CA HIS A 238 -26.73 -28.72 8.55
C HIS A 238 -27.51 -28.00 9.67
N GLU A 239 -27.29 -28.34 10.94
CA GLU A 239 -27.87 -27.59 12.06
C GLU A 239 -27.39 -26.14 12.08
N VAL A 240 -26.08 -25.87 11.81
CA VAL A 240 -25.55 -24.53 11.71
C VAL A 240 -26.15 -23.74 10.55
N ILE A 241 -26.39 -24.37 9.40
CA ILE A 241 -27.06 -23.77 8.25
C ILE A 241 -28.50 -23.37 8.59
N ALA A 242 -29.20 -24.19 9.33
CA ALA A 242 -30.58 -23.94 9.77
C ALA A 242 -30.69 -22.88 10.88
N ASP A 243 -29.59 -22.52 11.54
CA ASP A 243 -29.57 -21.50 12.63
C ASP A 243 -29.90 -20.13 12.10
N PRO A 244 -30.94 -19.43 12.61
CA PRO A 244 -31.28 -18.07 12.21
C PRO A 244 -30.14 -17.06 12.37
N SER A 245 -29.21 -17.27 13.30
CA SER A 245 -28.05 -16.37 13.51
C SER A 245 -27.03 -16.46 12.37
N MET A 246 -27.07 -17.50 11.57
CA MET A 246 -26.23 -17.72 10.40
C MET A 246 -26.95 -17.44 9.07
N ALA A 247 -28.24 -17.10 9.13
CA ALA A 247 -29.03 -16.77 7.94
C ALA A 247 -28.37 -15.68 7.08
N GLY A 248 -28.25 -15.94 5.79
CA GLY A 248 -27.64 -15.03 4.81
C GLY A 248 -26.12 -14.92 4.88
N LYS A 249 -25.42 -15.62 5.78
CA LYS A 249 -23.95 -15.69 5.83
C LYS A 249 -23.38 -16.87 5.04
N ILE A 250 -24.17 -17.91 4.88
CA ILE A 250 -23.79 -19.15 4.21
C ILE A 250 -24.35 -19.15 2.79
N LEU A 251 -23.54 -19.59 1.82
CA LEU A 251 -23.87 -19.54 0.39
C LEU A 251 -24.02 -20.94 -0.26
N GLY A 252 -23.67 -22.01 0.45
CA GLY A 252 -23.68 -23.36 -0.12
C GLY A 252 -23.86 -24.45 0.93
N GLU A 253 -23.80 -25.68 0.48
CA GLU A 253 -23.85 -26.87 1.33
C GLU A 253 -22.46 -27.19 1.91
N PRO A 254 -22.40 -27.92 3.05
CA PRO A 254 -21.15 -28.37 3.64
C PRO A 254 -20.51 -29.45 2.77
N GLU A 255 -19.23 -29.35 2.52
CA GLU A 255 -18.45 -30.33 1.79
C GLU A 255 -17.44 -30.99 2.72
N MET A 256 -17.62 -32.27 3.00
CA MET A 256 -16.69 -33.10 3.75
C MET A 256 -15.55 -33.54 2.81
N LEU A 257 -14.32 -33.16 3.12
CA LEU A 257 -13.15 -33.54 2.33
C LEU A 257 -12.41 -34.75 2.90
N GLY A 258 -12.91 -35.32 4.02
CA GLY A 258 -12.33 -36.49 4.64
C GLY A 258 -11.07 -36.23 5.46
N VAL A 259 -10.25 -37.24 5.62
CA VAL A 259 -9.00 -37.24 6.38
C VAL A 259 -7.96 -36.43 5.61
N GLN A 260 -7.60 -35.28 6.13
CA GLN A 260 -6.61 -34.39 5.53
C GLN A 260 -5.17 -34.65 6.01
N GLU A 261 -5.06 -35.09 7.25
CA GLU A 261 -3.75 -35.33 7.89
C GLU A 261 -3.85 -36.55 8.79
N LEU A 262 -2.85 -37.40 8.69
CA LEU A 262 -2.63 -38.58 9.57
C LEU A 262 -1.35 -38.30 10.34
N SER A 263 -1.44 -38.07 11.63
CA SER A 263 -0.33 -37.93 12.57
C SER A 263 -0.27 -39.15 13.51
N PRO A 264 0.86 -39.38 14.20
CA PRO A 264 0.97 -40.52 15.14
C PRO A 264 -0.08 -40.52 16.24
N ASP A 265 -0.63 -39.36 16.57
CA ASP A 265 -1.53 -39.17 17.71
C ASP A 265 -2.98 -38.83 17.31
N LEU A 266 -3.21 -38.45 16.04
CA LEU A 266 -4.53 -37.97 15.60
C LEU A 266 -4.76 -38.13 14.10
N LEU A 267 -6.04 -38.17 13.73
CA LEU A 267 -6.56 -37.90 12.40
C LEU A 267 -7.16 -36.51 12.37
N LYS A 268 -6.96 -35.77 11.28
CA LYS A 268 -7.56 -34.45 11.10
C LYS A 268 -8.56 -34.49 9.95
N LEU A 269 -9.84 -34.36 10.28
CA LEU A 269 -10.91 -34.27 9.30
C LEU A 269 -11.08 -32.84 8.85
N ARG A 270 -11.29 -32.62 7.56
CA ARG A 270 -11.50 -31.28 6.98
C ARG A 270 -12.87 -31.20 6.34
N MET A 271 -13.56 -30.11 6.69
CA MET A 271 -14.83 -29.71 6.07
C MET A 271 -14.70 -28.26 5.57
N THR A 272 -15.37 -28.00 4.46
CA THR A 272 -15.46 -26.62 3.90
C THR A 272 -16.91 -26.20 3.72
N LEU A 273 -17.17 -24.90 3.84
CA LEU A 273 -18.50 -24.32 3.64
C LEU A 273 -18.35 -22.93 3.01
N LYS A 274 -18.98 -22.71 1.87
CA LYS A 274 -18.99 -21.39 1.21
C LYS A 274 -19.79 -20.39 2.01
N THR A 275 -19.22 -19.20 2.20
CA THR A 275 -19.81 -18.11 2.98
C THR A 275 -19.72 -16.79 2.22
N ARG A 276 -20.49 -15.81 2.64
CA ARG A 276 -20.25 -14.44 2.22
C ARG A 276 -18.90 -13.96 2.74
N PRO A 277 -18.26 -13.01 2.02
CA PRO A 277 -17.05 -12.34 2.49
C PRO A 277 -17.19 -11.86 3.94
N ASN A 278 -16.12 -12.01 4.71
CA ASN A 278 -16.04 -11.64 6.13
C ASN A 278 -16.93 -12.43 7.11
N ALA A 279 -17.75 -13.37 6.62
CA ALA A 279 -18.56 -14.26 7.45
C ALA A 279 -17.83 -15.56 7.83
N GLN A 280 -16.79 -15.96 7.09
CA GLN A 280 -16.08 -17.23 7.23
C GLN A 280 -15.61 -17.51 8.66
N TRP A 281 -15.06 -16.51 9.34
CA TRP A 281 -14.56 -16.70 10.72
C TRP A 281 -15.68 -16.93 11.74
N SER A 282 -16.83 -16.26 11.58
CA SER A 282 -17.99 -16.46 12.46
C SER A 282 -18.62 -17.84 12.24
N VAL A 283 -18.71 -18.28 10.99
CA VAL A 283 -19.21 -19.59 10.61
C VAL A 283 -18.26 -20.69 11.09
N GLN A 284 -16.95 -20.55 10.89
CA GLN A 284 -15.94 -21.49 11.41
C GLN A 284 -16.05 -21.71 12.93
N ARG A 285 -16.18 -20.60 13.69
CA ARG A 285 -16.30 -20.70 15.15
C ARG A 285 -17.59 -21.43 15.58
N LYS A 286 -18.67 -21.18 14.87
CA LYS A 286 -19.96 -21.87 15.15
C LYS A 286 -19.87 -23.33 14.77
N LEU A 287 -19.38 -23.67 13.57
CA LEU A 287 -19.19 -25.06 13.12
C LEU A 287 -18.33 -25.85 14.09
N ARG A 288 -17.17 -25.32 14.49
CA ARG A 288 -16.30 -26.02 15.45
C ARG A 288 -17.03 -26.34 16.75
N ARG A 289 -17.81 -25.40 17.26
CA ARG A 289 -18.57 -25.60 18.51
C ARG A 289 -19.60 -26.68 18.39
N GLU A 290 -20.39 -26.66 17.32
CA GLU A 290 -21.48 -27.63 17.13
C GLU A 290 -20.93 -29.04 16.79
N ILE A 291 -19.86 -29.12 16.00
CA ILE A 291 -19.18 -30.40 15.72
C ILE A 291 -18.63 -31.00 17.02
N LEU A 292 -17.92 -30.20 17.84
CA LEU A 292 -17.39 -30.68 19.12
C LEU A 292 -18.49 -31.14 20.05
N ARG A 293 -19.64 -30.45 20.08
CA ARG A 293 -20.81 -30.87 20.87
C ARG A 293 -21.38 -32.21 20.36
N ALA A 294 -21.56 -32.33 19.02
CA ALA A 294 -22.06 -33.56 18.42
C ALA A 294 -21.13 -34.76 18.69
N TYR A 295 -19.82 -34.56 18.69
CA TYR A 295 -18.83 -35.60 19.00
C TYR A 295 -18.91 -36.03 20.47
N ASP A 296 -18.98 -35.07 21.39
CA ASP A 296 -19.13 -35.38 22.84
C ASP A 296 -20.40 -36.16 23.14
N GLU A 297 -21.55 -35.73 22.59
CA GLU A 297 -22.83 -36.36 22.75
C GLU A 297 -22.90 -37.82 22.17
N ASN A 298 -22.10 -38.10 21.14
CA ASN A 298 -22.08 -39.39 20.46
C ASN A 298 -20.84 -40.23 20.78
N GLY A 299 -20.00 -39.82 21.72
CA GLY A 299 -18.85 -40.60 22.19
C GLY A 299 -17.75 -40.75 21.16
N ILE A 300 -17.55 -39.77 20.27
CA ILE A 300 -16.37 -39.71 19.37
C ILE A 300 -15.21 -39.19 20.19
N ASP A 301 -14.19 -40.01 20.32
CA ASP A 301 -12.99 -39.67 21.08
C ASP A 301 -12.15 -38.56 20.37
N LEU A 302 -11.83 -37.50 21.11
CA LEU A 302 -10.86 -36.50 20.72
C LEU A 302 -9.44 -36.99 21.06
N PRO A 303 -8.44 -36.59 20.27
CA PRO A 303 -7.07 -37.04 20.54
C PRO A 303 -6.55 -36.47 21.86
N TYR A 304 -6.11 -37.36 22.73
CA TYR A 304 -5.39 -36.97 23.94
C TYR A 304 -3.86 -37.12 23.70
N PRO A 305 -3.04 -36.19 24.15
CA PRO A 305 -1.58 -36.36 24.13
C PRO A 305 -1.24 -37.63 24.95
N GLN A 306 -0.65 -38.62 24.32
CA GLN A 306 -0.33 -39.92 24.95
C GLN A 306 0.53 -39.75 26.23
N GLY A 307 1.28 -38.66 26.35
CA GLY A 307 2.05 -38.35 27.57
C GLY A 307 1.22 -38.11 28.85
N ARG A 308 -0.10 -37.90 28.76
CA ARG A 308 -0.96 -37.75 29.94
C ARG A 308 -1.47 -39.09 30.47
N ILE A 309 -1.57 -40.11 29.64
CA ILE A 309 -2.04 -41.45 30.03
C ILE A 309 -0.99 -42.17 30.88
N HIS A 310 0.27 -42.04 30.58
CA HIS A 310 1.36 -42.67 31.35
C HIS A 310 1.53 -42.10 32.77
N ALA A 311 1.15 -40.84 33.01
CA ALA A 311 1.25 -40.26 34.36
C ALA A 311 0.17 -40.76 35.33
N VAL A 312 -0.97 -41.25 34.79
CA VAL A 312 -2.09 -41.78 35.62
C VAL A 312 -1.91 -43.26 35.95
N VAL A 313 -1.28 -44.03 35.09
CA VAL A 313 -1.08 -45.49 35.27
C VAL A 313 0.19 -45.84 36.10
N GLY A 314 1.15 -44.90 36.19
CA GLY A 314 2.39 -45.09 36.96
C GLY A 314 2.31 -44.89 38.49
N GLY A 315 1.13 -44.70 39.06
CA GLY A 315 0.90 -44.38 40.46
C GLY A 315 0.59 -45.58 41.38
N ARG A 316 1.01 -46.83 41.05
CA ARG A 316 0.97 -47.95 42.03
C ARG A 316 2.31 -48.67 42.02
N ALA A 317 3.18 -48.25 42.94
CA ALA A 317 4.27 -49.10 43.35
C ALA A 317 3.68 -50.31 44.14
N PRO A 318 4.05 -51.55 43.87
CA PRO A 318 3.73 -52.68 44.73
C PRO A 318 4.55 -52.58 46.02
N GLU A 319 3.88 -52.84 47.14
CA GLU A 319 4.52 -53.12 48.42
C GLU A 319 5.41 -54.34 48.41
#